data_a79936bc5c4098ae299278e3c18e4401
#
_entry.id   a79936bc5c4098ae299278e3c18e4401
#
_cell.length_a   1.000
_cell.length_b   1.000
_cell.length_c   1.000
_cell.angle_alpha   90.00
_cell.angle_beta   90.00
_cell.angle_gamma   90.00
#
_symmetry.space_group_name_H-M   'P 1'
#
loop_
_entity.id
_entity.type
_entity.pdbx_description
1 polymer ?
#
loop_
_entity_poly.entity_id
_entity_poly.type
_entity_poly.pdbx_seq_one_letter_code
_entity_poly.pdbx_strand_id
1 'polypeptide(L)'
;MCKDYASVKALCDVSLKVKRGEIFGFFGPNGAGKTTCIKVLCGLTGPSAGQARVMDIDVKKNPVWVRDNIAIMSEESRYYEELTPRKYLKTFSKLVCCKGNDRLEAINSAVDLADIRGFMDRRIALLSQGERQRVSLARVLLTDTPLYFLDEPFEGIDIIHRRKLREHFKNFVKQGNSIFFTSHNLIEAEFIVDRFAFIHQGKLIAVGTADELKEKYLAPSYVLRVSDPQKAKEALERGLPMHKLKVIEGDLALTLLKRKDAPEVAKILVQEGIDMYEMRGSGTMEEVFERIADGEAS
;
A
#
# COMPACT_ATOMS: atom_id res chain seq x y z
N MET A 1 -12.40 -16.29 -7.11
CA MET A 1 -13.27 -15.93 -5.96
C MET A 1 -14.25 -14.86 -6.38
N CYS A 2 -15.55 -15.04 -6.14
CA CYS A 2 -16.60 -14.05 -6.40
C CYS A 2 -17.36 -13.72 -5.13
N LYS A 3 -17.92 -12.51 -5.05
CA LYS A 3 -18.81 -12.10 -3.97
C LYS A 3 -19.91 -11.20 -4.50
N ASP A 4 -21.14 -11.63 -4.27
CA ASP A 4 -22.36 -10.91 -4.65
C ASP A 4 -23.13 -10.50 -3.40
N TYR A 5 -23.68 -9.28 -3.41
CA TYR A 5 -24.63 -8.76 -2.43
C TYR A 5 -25.91 -8.35 -3.16
N ALA A 6 -26.95 -9.16 -3.03
CA ALA A 6 -28.21 -8.96 -3.75
C ALA A 6 -27.97 -8.72 -5.27
N SER A 7 -28.10 -7.48 -5.73
CA SER A 7 -27.93 -7.09 -7.14
C SER A 7 -26.50 -6.62 -7.50
N VAL A 8 -25.60 -6.48 -6.52
CA VAL A 8 -24.26 -5.93 -6.75
C VAL A 8 -23.21 -7.03 -6.73
N LYS A 9 -22.48 -7.20 -7.84
CA LYS A 9 -21.30 -8.05 -7.92
C LYS A 9 -20.09 -7.29 -7.38
N ALA A 10 -19.80 -7.49 -6.11
CA ALA A 10 -18.71 -6.78 -5.42
C ALA A 10 -17.32 -7.35 -5.76
N LEU A 11 -17.22 -8.65 -6.05
CA LEU A 11 -15.98 -9.30 -6.53
C LEU A 11 -16.34 -10.27 -7.67
N CYS A 12 -15.61 -10.14 -8.79
CA CYS A 12 -15.81 -10.91 -10.01
C CYS A 12 -14.52 -11.63 -10.38
N ASP A 13 -14.45 -12.92 -10.13
CA ASP A 13 -13.34 -13.81 -10.49
C ASP A 13 -11.96 -13.31 -10.02
N VAL A 14 -11.88 -12.77 -8.81
CA VAL A 14 -10.62 -12.33 -8.20
C VAL A 14 -9.77 -13.55 -7.88
N SER A 15 -8.60 -13.66 -8.52
CA SER A 15 -7.61 -14.71 -8.29
C SER A 15 -6.25 -14.08 -8.00
N LEU A 16 -5.77 -14.22 -6.77
CA LEU A 16 -4.48 -13.69 -6.33
C LEU A 16 -3.83 -14.64 -5.31
N LYS A 17 -2.52 -14.52 -5.19
CA LYS A 17 -1.74 -15.23 -4.18
C LYS A 17 -0.82 -14.25 -3.47
N VAL A 18 -0.91 -14.21 -2.15
CA VAL A 18 -0.03 -13.46 -1.27
C VAL A 18 0.98 -14.41 -0.67
N LYS A 19 2.25 -14.04 -0.65
CA LYS A 19 3.34 -14.85 -0.10
C LYS A 19 3.48 -14.57 1.40
N ARG A 20 4.01 -15.55 2.13
CA ARG A 20 4.43 -15.31 3.50
C ARG A 20 5.64 -14.37 3.53
N GLY A 21 5.66 -13.42 4.46
CA GLY A 21 6.76 -12.48 4.60
C GLY A 21 6.74 -11.37 3.56
N GLU A 22 5.56 -10.97 3.04
CA GLU A 22 5.45 -9.81 2.15
C GLU A 22 4.44 -8.79 2.66
N ILE A 23 4.66 -7.54 2.29
CA ILE A 23 3.68 -6.45 2.39
C ILE A 23 2.96 -6.38 1.05
N PHE A 24 1.72 -6.83 1.03
CA PHE A 24 0.89 -6.88 -0.17
C PHE A 24 -0.14 -5.76 -0.15
N GLY A 25 -0.09 -4.88 -1.14
CA GLY A 25 -1.02 -3.77 -1.29
C GLY A 25 -2.15 -4.09 -2.29
N PHE A 26 -3.38 -3.77 -1.92
CA PHE A 26 -4.57 -3.99 -2.74
C PHE A 26 -5.27 -2.66 -3.01
N PHE A 27 -5.11 -2.15 -4.22
CA PHE A 27 -5.43 -0.78 -4.60
C PHE A 27 -6.59 -0.70 -5.58
N GLY A 28 -7.32 0.41 -5.53
CA GLY A 28 -8.40 0.70 -6.44
C GLY A 28 -9.29 1.83 -5.92
N PRO A 29 -10.19 2.36 -6.75
CA PRO A 29 -11.09 3.43 -6.36
C PRO A 29 -12.10 2.97 -5.29
N ASN A 30 -12.82 3.94 -4.73
CA ASN A 30 -13.91 3.64 -3.80
C ASN A 30 -14.99 2.81 -4.52
N GLY A 31 -15.52 1.80 -3.81
CA GLY A 31 -16.49 0.87 -4.41
C GLY A 31 -15.90 -0.23 -5.30
N ALA A 32 -14.57 -0.28 -5.53
CA ALA A 32 -13.95 -1.29 -6.36
C ALA A 32 -13.98 -2.73 -5.78
N GLY A 33 -14.32 -2.90 -4.49
CA GLY A 33 -14.39 -4.19 -3.83
C GLY A 33 -13.29 -4.46 -2.79
N LYS A 34 -12.44 -3.48 -2.47
CA LYS A 34 -11.32 -3.64 -1.52
C LYS A 34 -11.77 -4.15 -0.15
N THR A 35 -12.66 -3.44 0.53
CA THR A 35 -13.21 -3.83 1.85
C THR A 35 -13.95 -5.16 1.78
N THR A 36 -14.66 -5.44 0.67
CA THR A 36 -15.32 -6.74 0.47
C THR A 36 -14.31 -7.88 0.41
N CYS A 37 -13.17 -7.69 -0.28
CA CYS A 37 -12.09 -8.67 -0.34
C CYS A 37 -11.54 -8.96 1.07
N ILE A 38 -11.23 -7.94 1.86
CA ILE A 38 -10.80 -8.10 3.26
C ILE A 38 -11.88 -8.85 4.06
N LYS A 39 -13.15 -8.45 3.98
CA LYS A 39 -14.24 -9.13 4.71
C LYS A 39 -14.33 -10.63 4.39
N VAL A 40 -14.11 -11.00 3.13
CA VAL A 40 -14.08 -12.42 2.72
C VAL A 40 -12.84 -13.11 3.28
N LEU A 41 -11.65 -12.55 3.11
CA LEU A 41 -10.40 -13.12 3.61
C LEU A 41 -10.37 -13.28 5.13
N CYS A 42 -10.97 -12.35 5.86
CA CYS A 42 -11.08 -12.42 7.33
C CYS A 42 -12.19 -13.35 7.83
N GLY A 43 -12.95 -14.01 6.95
CA GLY A 43 -14.05 -14.88 7.37
C GLY A 43 -15.24 -14.14 8.02
N LEU A 44 -15.39 -12.85 7.73
CA LEU A 44 -16.55 -12.05 8.17
C LEU A 44 -17.75 -12.27 7.25
N THR A 45 -17.49 -12.66 6.01
CA THR A 45 -18.49 -13.11 5.05
C THR A 45 -17.89 -14.21 4.16
N GLY A 46 -18.74 -15.15 3.71
CA GLY A 46 -18.27 -16.18 2.78
C GLY A 46 -18.25 -15.69 1.31
N PRO A 47 -17.39 -16.25 0.46
CA PRO A 47 -17.48 -16.02 -0.99
C PRO A 47 -18.78 -16.61 -1.54
N SER A 48 -19.36 -15.96 -2.57
CA SER A 48 -20.55 -16.47 -3.27
C SER A 48 -20.17 -17.64 -4.21
N ALA A 49 -18.97 -17.58 -4.82
CA ALA A 49 -18.40 -18.64 -5.63
C ALA A 49 -16.87 -18.66 -5.54
N GLY A 50 -16.26 -19.82 -5.81
CA GLY A 50 -14.82 -20.01 -5.68
C GLY A 50 -14.38 -20.26 -4.23
N GLN A 51 -13.09 -20.07 -3.95
CA GLN A 51 -12.45 -20.37 -2.68
C GLN A 51 -11.59 -19.21 -2.21
N ALA A 52 -11.49 -19.03 -0.88
CA ALA A 52 -10.53 -18.16 -0.23
C ALA A 52 -9.79 -18.98 0.84
N ARG A 53 -8.47 -18.85 0.88
CA ARG A 53 -7.63 -19.47 1.90
C ARG A 53 -6.73 -18.43 2.53
N VAL A 54 -6.54 -18.53 3.84
CA VAL A 54 -5.62 -17.71 4.62
C VAL A 54 -4.73 -18.65 5.42
N MET A 55 -3.42 -18.56 5.25
CA MET A 55 -2.44 -19.52 5.84
C MET A 55 -2.83 -20.98 5.54
N ASP A 56 -3.19 -21.25 4.27
CA ASP A 56 -3.66 -22.54 3.74
C ASP A 56 -5.00 -23.06 4.31
N ILE A 57 -5.62 -22.33 5.24
CA ILE A 57 -6.92 -22.67 5.83
C ILE A 57 -8.05 -22.09 4.98
N ASP A 58 -9.01 -22.93 4.62
CA ASP A 58 -10.24 -22.51 3.93
C ASP A 58 -11.09 -21.62 4.85
N VAL A 59 -11.26 -20.37 4.45
CA VAL A 59 -11.95 -19.33 5.24
C VAL A 59 -13.42 -19.70 5.50
N LYS A 60 -14.08 -20.36 4.54
CA LYS A 60 -15.48 -20.76 4.66
C LYS A 60 -15.66 -21.91 5.65
N LYS A 61 -14.71 -22.82 5.71
CA LYS A 61 -14.77 -24.00 6.58
C LYS A 61 -14.34 -23.68 8.02
N ASN A 62 -13.34 -22.83 8.19
CA ASN A 62 -12.74 -22.52 9.50
C ASN A 62 -12.62 -21.00 9.75
N PRO A 63 -13.71 -20.23 9.71
CA PRO A 63 -13.66 -18.77 9.84
C PRO A 63 -13.22 -18.32 11.25
N VAL A 64 -13.46 -19.10 12.28
CA VAL A 64 -13.04 -18.80 13.66
C VAL A 64 -11.52 -18.89 13.74
N TRP A 65 -10.95 -20.01 13.31
CA TRP A 65 -9.49 -20.20 13.30
C TRP A 65 -8.78 -19.06 12.56
N VAL A 66 -9.30 -18.66 11.39
CA VAL A 66 -8.72 -17.54 10.63
C VAL A 66 -8.70 -16.27 11.47
N ARG A 67 -9.83 -15.90 12.11
CA ARG A 67 -9.93 -14.70 12.95
C ARG A 67 -9.05 -14.73 14.19
N ASP A 68 -8.80 -15.91 14.74
CA ASP A 68 -7.91 -16.08 15.91
C ASP A 68 -6.42 -15.89 15.54
N ASN A 69 -6.08 -16.00 14.26
CA ASN A 69 -4.70 -15.92 13.76
C ASN A 69 -4.40 -14.67 12.90
N ILE A 70 -5.31 -13.71 12.88
CA ILE A 70 -5.13 -12.45 12.13
C ILE A 70 -5.47 -11.24 13.01
N ALA A 71 -4.91 -10.09 12.68
CA ALA A 71 -5.39 -8.81 13.18
C ALA A 71 -6.06 -8.02 12.07
N ILE A 72 -7.18 -7.37 12.38
CA ILE A 72 -8.00 -6.66 11.41
C ILE A 72 -8.15 -5.21 11.84
N MET A 73 -7.76 -4.28 10.96
CA MET A 73 -8.15 -2.89 10.99
C MET A 73 -9.18 -2.66 9.89
N SER A 74 -10.40 -2.29 10.24
CA SER A 74 -11.46 -2.01 9.28
C SER A 74 -12.00 -0.61 9.50
N GLU A 75 -12.34 0.08 8.42
CA GLU A 75 -12.99 1.40 8.45
C GLU A 75 -14.33 1.34 9.23
N GLU A 76 -15.05 0.23 9.14
CA GLU A 76 -16.31 -0.01 9.86
C GLU A 76 -16.11 -0.51 11.29
N SER A 77 -14.95 -0.32 11.89
CA SER A 77 -14.69 -0.78 13.26
C SER A 77 -15.70 -0.14 14.23
N ARG A 78 -16.49 -0.99 14.88
CA ARG A 78 -17.36 -0.53 15.98
C ARG A 78 -16.50 -0.27 17.20
N TYR A 79 -16.60 0.91 17.73
CA TYR A 79 -15.88 1.33 18.94
C TYR A 79 -16.81 1.31 20.14
N TYR A 80 -16.24 1.10 21.31
CA TYR A 80 -16.93 1.42 22.55
C TYR A 80 -16.85 2.94 22.75
N GLU A 81 -17.80 3.65 22.20
CA GLU A 81 -17.81 5.12 22.08
C GLU A 81 -17.68 5.85 23.42
N GLU A 82 -18.18 5.26 24.50
CA GLU A 82 -18.08 5.80 25.86
C GLU A 82 -16.67 5.69 26.47
N LEU A 83 -15.82 4.84 25.92
CA LEU A 83 -14.45 4.70 26.41
C LEU A 83 -13.54 5.78 25.87
N THR A 84 -12.47 6.04 26.59
CA THR A 84 -11.31 6.75 26.06
C THR A 84 -10.36 5.77 25.38
N PRO A 85 -9.51 6.20 24.42
CA PRO A 85 -8.48 5.36 23.82
C PRO A 85 -7.63 4.63 24.88
N ARG A 86 -7.26 5.30 25.96
CA ARG A 86 -6.52 4.71 27.09
C ARG A 86 -7.25 3.51 27.68
N LYS A 87 -8.54 3.66 28.02
CA LYS A 87 -9.35 2.56 28.58
C LYS A 87 -9.56 1.45 27.55
N TYR A 88 -9.82 1.84 26.31
CA TYR A 88 -10.04 0.91 25.20
C TYR A 88 -8.81 0.01 24.97
N LEU A 89 -7.62 0.59 24.78
CA LEU A 89 -6.38 -0.16 24.56
C LEU A 89 -5.99 -1.01 25.79
N LYS A 90 -6.19 -0.48 27.01
CA LYS A 90 -5.96 -1.24 28.23
C LYS A 90 -6.87 -2.47 28.34
N THR A 91 -8.11 -2.37 27.88
CA THR A 91 -9.06 -3.51 27.87
C THR A 91 -8.65 -4.54 26.82
N PHE A 92 -8.38 -4.08 25.58
CA PHE A 92 -7.94 -4.98 24.49
C PHE A 92 -6.61 -5.67 24.79
N SER A 93 -5.65 -4.96 25.36
CA SER A 93 -4.34 -5.55 25.69
C SER A 93 -4.43 -6.72 26.67
N LYS A 94 -5.49 -6.78 27.50
CA LYS A 94 -5.73 -7.93 28.39
C LYS A 94 -6.19 -9.18 27.63
N LEU A 95 -6.77 -9.00 26.44
CA LEU A 95 -7.28 -10.09 25.60
C LEU A 95 -6.20 -10.62 24.63
N VAL A 96 -5.32 -9.75 24.14
CA VAL A 96 -4.43 -10.05 22.99
C VAL A 96 -2.94 -9.99 23.32
N CYS A 97 -2.53 -9.40 24.44
CA CYS A 97 -1.12 -9.21 24.77
C CYS A 97 -0.63 -10.12 25.89
N CYS A 98 0.69 -10.28 25.92
CA CYS A 98 1.43 -10.93 26.99
C CYS A 98 1.17 -10.31 28.37
N LYS A 99 1.64 -10.95 29.43
CA LYS A 99 1.39 -10.55 30.81
C LYS A 99 2.42 -9.51 31.30
N GLY A 100 2.01 -8.64 32.22
CA GLY A 100 2.95 -7.82 33.01
C GLY A 100 3.44 -6.54 32.34
N ASN A 101 4.71 -6.24 32.50
CA ASN A 101 5.37 -5.01 32.00
C ASN A 101 5.36 -4.92 30.48
N ASP A 102 5.47 -6.05 29.79
CA ASP A 102 5.42 -6.15 28.32
C ASP A 102 4.15 -5.53 27.74
N ARG A 103 3.02 -5.62 28.49
CA ARG A 103 1.74 -5.03 28.10
C ARG A 103 1.78 -3.50 28.07
N LEU A 104 2.44 -2.88 29.05
CA LEU A 104 2.54 -1.43 29.12
C LEU A 104 3.43 -0.90 28.02
N GLU A 105 4.54 -1.58 27.73
CA GLU A 105 5.44 -1.25 26.63
C GLU A 105 4.73 -1.40 25.27
N ALA A 106 3.99 -2.49 25.07
CA ALA A 106 3.20 -2.69 23.86
C ALA A 106 2.15 -1.59 23.66
N ILE A 107 1.43 -1.18 24.71
CA ILE A 107 0.49 -0.06 24.63
C ILE A 107 1.22 1.24 24.27
N ASN A 108 2.34 1.55 24.92
CA ASN A 108 3.09 2.78 24.65
C ASN A 108 3.63 2.81 23.21
N SER A 109 4.18 1.70 22.73
CA SER A 109 4.64 1.55 21.35
C SER A 109 3.49 1.75 20.35
N ALA A 110 2.35 1.09 20.58
CA ALA A 110 1.19 1.24 19.72
C ALA A 110 0.63 2.66 19.71
N VAL A 111 0.63 3.33 20.86
CA VAL A 111 0.23 4.75 21.01
C VAL A 111 1.13 5.67 20.20
N ASP A 112 2.45 5.46 20.26
CA ASP A 112 3.42 6.26 19.51
C ASP A 112 3.36 6.00 18.00
N LEU A 113 3.26 4.73 17.59
CA LEU A 113 3.20 4.37 16.18
C LEU A 113 1.92 4.87 15.50
N ALA A 114 0.80 4.84 16.21
CA ALA A 114 -0.48 5.32 15.69
C ALA A 114 -0.71 6.82 15.90
N ASP A 115 0.21 7.52 16.55
CA ASP A 115 0.11 8.97 16.84
C ASP A 115 -1.20 9.35 17.55
N ILE A 116 -1.53 8.68 18.65
CA ILE A 116 -2.76 8.92 19.40
C ILE A 116 -2.56 9.55 20.78
N ARG A 117 -1.31 9.87 21.16
CA ARG A 117 -0.95 10.38 22.49
C ARG A 117 -1.73 11.64 22.87
N GLY A 118 -1.97 12.54 21.91
CA GLY A 118 -2.64 13.83 22.13
C GLY A 118 -4.12 13.74 22.51
N PHE A 119 -4.78 12.60 22.28
CA PHE A 119 -6.21 12.44 22.57
C PHE A 119 -6.57 11.15 23.32
N MET A 120 -5.59 10.58 24.02
CA MET A 120 -5.75 9.34 24.80
C MET A 120 -6.85 9.41 25.87
N ASP A 121 -7.17 10.59 26.36
CA ASP A 121 -8.13 10.81 27.45
C ASP A 121 -9.46 11.43 26.99
N ARG A 122 -9.63 11.69 25.70
CA ARG A 122 -10.90 12.10 25.09
C ARG A 122 -11.78 10.87 24.82
N ARG A 123 -13.10 10.99 25.00
CA ARG A 123 -14.01 9.88 24.62
C ARG A 123 -13.95 9.60 23.12
N ILE A 124 -14.00 8.32 22.74
CA ILE A 124 -13.95 7.92 21.32
C ILE A 124 -15.12 8.51 20.53
N ALA A 125 -16.29 8.67 21.14
CA ALA A 125 -17.42 9.36 20.53
C ALA A 125 -17.11 10.78 20.03
N LEU A 126 -16.16 11.48 20.71
CA LEU A 126 -15.78 12.88 20.39
C LEU A 126 -14.59 12.98 19.43
N LEU A 127 -14.06 11.86 18.98
CA LEU A 127 -12.94 11.80 18.04
C LEU A 127 -13.44 11.95 16.60
N SER A 128 -12.63 12.61 15.75
CA SER A 128 -12.84 12.60 14.31
C SER A 128 -12.70 11.18 13.72
N GLN A 129 -13.15 10.98 12.50
CA GLN A 129 -13.02 9.66 11.83
C GLN A 129 -11.56 9.22 11.74
N GLY A 130 -10.64 10.09 11.33
CA GLY A 130 -9.21 9.77 11.27
C GLY A 130 -8.58 9.48 12.64
N GLU A 131 -8.99 10.21 13.72
CA GLU A 131 -8.57 9.90 15.08
C GLU A 131 -9.07 8.52 15.53
N ARG A 132 -10.33 8.16 15.21
CA ARG A 132 -10.87 6.82 15.51
C ARG A 132 -10.12 5.73 14.75
N GLN A 133 -9.78 5.98 13.50
CA GLN A 133 -9.02 5.05 12.67
C GLN A 133 -7.62 4.79 13.25
N ARG A 134 -6.94 5.83 13.73
CA ARG A 134 -5.67 5.70 14.45
C ARG A 134 -5.80 4.90 15.76
N VAL A 135 -6.91 5.02 16.48
CA VAL A 135 -7.19 4.16 17.65
C VAL A 135 -7.37 2.70 17.23
N SER A 136 -8.03 2.43 16.09
CA SER A 136 -8.13 1.08 15.52
C SER A 136 -6.78 0.50 15.14
N LEU A 137 -5.91 1.31 14.52
CA LEU A 137 -4.54 0.93 14.21
C LEU A 137 -3.77 0.57 15.49
N ALA A 138 -3.80 1.43 16.51
CA ALA A 138 -3.15 1.14 17.79
C ALA A 138 -3.62 -0.18 18.39
N ARG A 139 -4.90 -0.52 18.28
CA ARG A 139 -5.44 -1.80 18.74
C ARG A 139 -4.84 -2.97 17.96
N VAL A 140 -4.71 -2.85 16.63
CA VAL A 140 -4.11 -3.91 15.79
C VAL A 140 -2.64 -4.12 16.16
N LEU A 141 -1.89 -3.05 16.38
CA LEU A 141 -0.48 -3.09 16.76
C LEU A 141 -0.24 -3.75 18.14
N LEU A 142 -1.27 -3.93 18.96
CA LEU A 142 -1.20 -4.71 20.21
C LEU A 142 -1.28 -6.22 19.98
N THR A 143 -1.65 -6.66 18.78
CA THR A 143 -1.99 -8.06 18.52
C THR A 143 -0.77 -8.81 17.98
N ASP A 144 -0.36 -9.86 18.65
CA ASP A 144 0.73 -10.75 18.22
C ASP A 144 0.14 -11.85 17.31
N THR A 145 0.01 -11.56 16.02
CA THR A 145 -0.50 -12.47 15.01
C THR A 145 0.36 -12.43 13.75
N PRO A 146 0.48 -13.54 13.00
CA PRO A 146 1.35 -13.61 11.83
C PRO A 146 0.86 -12.83 10.61
N LEU A 147 -0.37 -12.29 10.63
CA LEU A 147 -0.96 -11.61 9.48
C LEU A 147 -1.84 -10.43 9.91
N TYR A 148 -1.55 -9.26 9.35
CA TYR A 148 -2.37 -8.07 9.48
C TYR A 148 -3.19 -7.83 8.21
N PHE A 149 -4.49 -7.58 8.39
CA PHE A 149 -5.37 -6.99 7.38
C PHE A 149 -5.70 -5.56 7.77
N LEU A 150 -5.25 -4.60 6.97
CA LEU A 150 -5.34 -3.19 7.29
C LEU A 150 -6.10 -2.44 6.18
N ASP A 151 -7.18 -1.76 6.55
CA ASP A 151 -7.93 -0.92 5.62
C ASP A 151 -7.50 0.54 5.83
N GLU A 152 -6.83 1.15 4.84
CA GLU A 152 -6.30 2.53 4.83
C GLU A 152 -5.42 2.88 6.07
N PRO A 153 -4.36 2.13 6.39
CA PRO A 153 -3.63 2.25 7.65
C PRO A 153 -2.88 3.57 7.85
N PHE A 154 -2.64 4.34 6.80
CA PHE A 154 -1.90 5.61 6.85
C PHE A 154 -2.79 6.84 6.87
N GLU A 155 -4.11 6.67 6.78
CA GLU A 155 -5.04 7.79 6.76
C GLU A 155 -5.00 8.58 8.08
N GLY A 156 -4.95 9.90 7.97
CA GLY A 156 -4.93 10.81 9.13
C GLY A 156 -3.65 10.80 9.96
N ILE A 157 -2.58 10.10 9.54
CA ILE A 157 -1.28 10.06 10.20
C ILE A 157 -0.35 11.08 9.55
N ASP A 158 0.37 11.87 10.36
CA ASP A 158 1.37 12.82 9.85
C ASP A 158 2.62 12.12 9.29
N ILE A 159 3.44 12.87 8.53
CA ILE A 159 4.59 12.34 7.80
C ILE A 159 5.62 11.65 8.72
N ILE A 160 5.85 12.18 9.92
CA ILE A 160 6.85 11.63 10.86
C ILE A 160 6.38 10.28 11.37
N HIS A 161 5.10 10.20 11.79
CA HIS A 161 4.51 8.96 12.29
C HIS A 161 4.28 7.92 11.18
N ARG A 162 3.98 8.35 9.95
CA ARG A 162 3.96 7.44 8.78
C ARG A 162 5.30 6.76 8.57
N ARG A 163 6.41 7.50 8.71
CA ARG A 163 7.76 6.92 8.57
C ARG A 163 8.01 5.85 9.64
N LYS A 164 7.72 6.15 10.92
CA LYS A 164 7.86 5.18 12.02
C LYS A 164 7.00 3.92 11.78
N LEU A 165 5.76 4.12 11.34
CA LEU A 165 4.83 3.02 11.06
C LEU A 165 5.33 2.15 9.90
N ARG A 166 5.89 2.74 8.83
CA ARG A 166 6.52 2.00 7.73
C ARG A 166 7.71 1.15 8.21
N GLU A 167 8.56 1.72 9.04
CA GLU A 167 9.70 1.00 9.63
C GLU A 167 9.20 -0.17 10.50
N HIS A 168 8.17 0.05 11.32
CA HIS A 168 7.54 -1.01 12.11
C HIS A 168 6.98 -2.13 11.22
N PHE A 169 6.24 -1.82 10.16
CA PHE A 169 5.70 -2.81 9.23
C PHE A 169 6.81 -3.61 8.51
N LYS A 170 7.86 -2.94 8.06
CA LYS A 170 9.03 -3.63 7.47
C LYS A 170 9.70 -4.58 8.46
N ASN A 171 9.84 -4.18 9.72
CA ASN A 171 10.42 -5.05 10.75
C ASN A 171 9.50 -6.23 11.08
N PHE A 172 8.19 -6.01 11.14
CA PHE A 172 7.18 -7.05 11.36
C PHE A 172 7.26 -8.13 10.26
N VAL A 173 7.39 -7.72 9.01
CA VAL A 173 7.51 -8.64 7.88
C VAL A 173 8.86 -9.36 7.85
N LYS A 174 9.97 -8.70 8.21
CA LYS A 174 11.28 -9.35 8.35
C LYS A 174 11.29 -10.47 9.39
N GLN A 175 10.38 -10.45 10.37
CA GLN A 175 10.20 -11.53 11.35
C GLN A 175 9.40 -12.72 10.79
N GLY A 176 9.05 -12.71 9.51
CA GLY A 176 8.31 -13.77 8.82
C GLY A 176 6.79 -13.61 8.86
N ASN A 177 6.29 -12.48 9.35
CA ASN A 177 4.88 -12.10 9.34
C ASN A 177 4.50 -11.48 8.00
N SER A 178 3.21 -11.20 7.78
CA SER A 178 2.72 -10.64 6.51
C SER A 178 1.70 -9.54 6.75
N ILE A 179 1.61 -8.61 5.79
CA ILE A 179 0.63 -7.53 5.81
C ILE A 179 -0.13 -7.54 4.48
N PHE A 180 -1.44 -7.56 4.55
CA PHE A 180 -2.33 -7.26 3.45
C PHE A 180 -3.04 -5.95 3.76
N PHE A 181 -2.77 -4.90 2.99
CA PHE A 181 -3.47 -3.66 3.23
C PHE A 181 -4.11 -3.10 1.96
N THR A 182 -5.16 -2.31 2.17
CA THR A 182 -5.80 -1.55 1.10
C THR A 182 -5.42 -0.09 1.23
N SER A 183 -5.31 0.58 0.11
CA SER A 183 -5.24 2.04 0.06
C SER A 183 -5.72 2.57 -1.28
N HIS A 184 -6.05 3.85 -1.29
CA HIS A 184 -6.23 4.66 -2.50
C HIS A 184 -5.02 5.57 -2.76
N ASN A 185 -4.08 5.68 -1.80
CA ASN A 185 -2.87 6.48 -1.92
C ASN A 185 -1.69 5.61 -2.39
N LEU A 186 -1.41 5.66 -3.69
CA LEU A 186 -0.34 4.88 -4.31
C LEU A 186 1.06 5.42 -4.03
N ILE A 187 1.19 6.73 -3.81
CA ILE A 187 2.48 7.37 -3.52
C ILE A 187 3.06 6.81 -2.20
N GLU A 188 2.24 6.77 -1.15
CA GLU A 188 2.68 6.20 0.13
C GLU A 188 3.00 4.71 0.02
N ALA A 189 2.24 4.00 -0.81
CA ALA A 189 2.40 2.56 -0.99
C ALA A 189 3.73 2.19 -1.65
N GLU A 190 4.24 2.98 -2.59
CA GLU A 190 5.52 2.72 -3.27
C GLU A 190 6.71 2.57 -2.31
N PHE A 191 6.65 3.19 -1.14
CA PHE A 191 7.73 3.14 -0.15
C PHE A 191 7.74 1.86 0.70
N ILE A 192 6.67 1.06 0.67
CA ILE A 192 6.51 -0.02 1.63
C ILE A 192 6.05 -1.34 1.00
N VAL A 193 5.33 -1.31 -0.09
CA VAL A 193 4.71 -2.48 -0.70
C VAL A 193 5.72 -3.28 -1.51
N ASP A 194 5.77 -4.59 -1.28
CA ASP A 194 6.56 -5.51 -2.08
C ASP A 194 5.85 -5.86 -3.40
N ARG A 195 4.52 -6.04 -3.35
CA ARG A 195 3.71 -6.32 -4.54
C ARG A 195 2.36 -5.62 -4.47
N PHE A 196 1.97 -5.09 -5.60
CA PHE A 196 0.73 -4.36 -5.85
C PHE A 196 -0.29 -5.27 -6.53
N ALA A 197 -1.54 -5.13 -6.15
CA ALA A 197 -2.68 -5.64 -6.90
C ALA A 197 -3.67 -4.52 -7.14
N PHE A 198 -4.08 -4.32 -8.37
CA PHE A 198 -5.09 -3.35 -8.74
C PHE A 198 -6.43 -4.01 -8.98
N ILE A 199 -7.46 -3.47 -8.32
CA ILE A 199 -8.86 -3.88 -8.50
C ILE A 199 -9.68 -2.72 -9.06
N HIS A 200 -10.50 -3.02 -10.06
CA HIS A 200 -11.45 -2.09 -10.66
C HIS A 200 -12.77 -2.82 -10.92
N GLN A 201 -13.90 -2.23 -10.50
CA GLN A 201 -15.23 -2.83 -10.68
C GLN A 201 -15.33 -4.31 -10.28
N GLY A 202 -14.74 -4.67 -9.14
CA GLY A 202 -14.73 -6.02 -8.61
C GLY A 202 -13.78 -7.00 -9.31
N LYS A 203 -13.02 -6.58 -10.32
CA LYS A 203 -12.08 -7.41 -11.08
C LYS A 203 -10.64 -7.05 -10.74
N LEU A 204 -9.81 -8.06 -10.61
CA LEU A 204 -8.37 -7.88 -10.53
C LEU A 204 -7.83 -7.55 -11.92
N ILE A 205 -7.19 -6.37 -12.08
CA ILE A 205 -6.74 -5.89 -13.39
C ILE A 205 -5.22 -6.02 -13.57
N ALA A 206 -4.44 -5.97 -12.49
CA ALA A 206 -3.00 -6.23 -12.54
C ALA A 206 -2.46 -6.66 -11.18
N VAL A 207 -1.37 -7.44 -11.18
CA VAL A 207 -0.59 -7.82 -9.99
C VAL A 207 0.89 -7.87 -10.36
N GLY A 208 1.75 -7.28 -9.54
CA GLY A 208 3.22 -7.31 -9.73
C GLY A 208 3.95 -6.44 -8.74
N THR A 209 5.28 -6.44 -8.79
CA THR A 209 6.11 -5.44 -8.12
C THR A 209 5.96 -4.10 -8.83
N ALA A 210 6.39 -3.00 -8.19
CA ALA A 210 6.35 -1.68 -8.81
C ALA A 210 7.14 -1.66 -10.13
N ASP A 211 8.33 -2.28 -10.15
CA ASP A 211 9.17 -2.33 -11.34
C ASP A 211 8.52 -3.13 -12.48
N GLU A 212 7.97 -4.32 -12.19
CA GLU A 212 7.25 -5.15 -13.19
C GLU A 212 6.06 -4.40 -13.81
N LEU A 213 5.28 -3.71 -12.96
CA LEU A 213 4.11 -2.98 -13.42
C LEU A 213 4.49 -1.72 -14.23
N LYS A 214 5.47 -0.95 -13.76
CA LYS A 214 5.98 0.20 -14.51
C LYS A 214 6.59 -0.21 -15.84
N GLU A 215 7.36 -1.29 -15.88
CA GLU A 215 7.95 -1.80 -17.12
C GLU A 215 6.90 -2.25 -18.14
N LYS A 216 5.83 -2.88 -17.63
CA LYS A 216 4.77 -3.40 -18.50
C LYS A 216 3.83 -2.33 -19.04
N TYR A 217 3.53 -1.30 -18.24
CA TYR A 217 2.46 -0.36 -18.55
C TYR A 217 2.92 1.06 -18.85
N LEU A 218 4.17 1.43 -18.52
CA LEU A 218 4.69 2.76 -18.78
C LEU A 218 5.83 2.74 -19.79
N ALA A 219 5.85 3.75 -20.65
CA ALA A 219 7.05 4.03 -21.45
C ALA A 219 8.19 4.48 -20.53
N PRO A 220 9.45 4.10 -20.82
CA PRO A 220 10.61 4.44 -19.99
C PRO A 220 10.86 5.95 -19.98
N SER A 221 10.32 6.64 -19.01
CA SER A 221 10.41 8.08 -18.86
C SER A 221 11.34 8.46 -17.72
N TYR A 222 12.15 9.50 -17.94
CA TYR A 222 13.17 9.96 -17.01
C TYR A 222 13.18 11.48 -16.93
N VAL A 223 13.55 11.99 -15.77
CA VAL A 223 13.91 13.40 -15.56
C VAL A 223 15.39 13.46 -15.22
N LEU A 224 16.12 14.32 -15.92
CA LEU A 224 17.54 14.55 -15.74
C LEU A 224 17.78 15.98 -15.27
N ARG A 225 18.64 16.12 -14.28
CA ARG A 225 19.25 17.39 -13.90
C ARG A 225 20.67 17.42 -14.43
N VAL A 226 20.97 18.39 -15.31
CA VAL A 226 22.24 18.52 -16.01
C VAL A 226 22.76 19.95 -15.93
N SER A 227 24.06 20.15 -16.21
CA SER A 227 24.68 21.49 -16.20
C SER A 227 24.13 22.42 -17.31
N ASP A 228 23.79 21.89 -18.47
CA ASP A 228 23.22 22.63 -19.60
C ASP A 228 22.10 21.82 -20.27
N PRO A 229 20.82 22.07 -19.89
CA PRO A 229 19.68 21.32 -20.42
C PRO A 229 19.48 21.49 -21.94
N GLN A 230 19.81 22.65 -22.51
CA GLN A 230 19.61 22.90 -23.90
C GLN A 230 20.65 22.15 -24.77
N LYS A 231 21.91 22.23 -24.37
CA LYS A 231 23.00 21.47 -25.01
C LYS A 231 22.77 19.96 -24.88
N ALA A 232 22.31 19.52 -23.71
CA ALA A 232 21.96 18.12 -23.46
C ALA A 232 20.84 17.64 -24.38
N LYS A 233 19.79 18.45 -24.54
CA LYS A 233 18.71 18.16 -25.48
C LYS A 233 19.22 17.93 -26.91
N GLU A 234 20.00 18.86 -27.42
CA GLU A 234 20.56 18.75 -28.78
C GLU A 234 21.48 17.53 -28.98
N ALA A 235 22.28 17.21 -27.95
CA ALA A 235 23.15 16.05 -27.96
C ALA A 235 22.36 14.74 -27.98
N LEU A 236 21.35 14.63 -27.16
CA LEU A 236 20.50 13.44 -27.05
C LEU A 236 19.60 13.25 -28.28
N GLU A 237 19.07 14.32 -28.89
CA GLU A 237 18.30 14.26 -30.14
C GLU A 237 19.15 13.72 -31.31
N ARG A 238 20.47 14.02 -31.34
CA ARG A 238 21.38 13.48 -32.34
C ARG A 238 21.80 12.04 -32.09
N GLY A 239 21.95 11.68 -30.82
CA GLY A 239 22.61 10.44 -30.44
C GLY A 239 21.69 9.27 -30.13
N LEU A 240 20.41 9.52 -29.84
CA LEU A 240 19.52 8.47 -29.36
C LEU A 240 18.07 8.62 -29.85
N PRO A 241 17.47 7.57 -30.45
CA PRO A 241 16.08 7.62 -30.82
C PRO A 241 15.18 7.59 -29.56
N MET A 242 14.24 8.54 -29.44
CA MET A 242 13.34 8.63 -28.30
C MET A 242 11.95 9.14 -28.72
N HIS A 243 10.95 8.89 -27.84
CA HIS A 243 9.57 9.31 -28.10
C HIS A 243 9.36 10.80 -27.81
N LYS A 244 9.92 11.29 -26.72
CA LYS A 244 9.75 12.68 -26.27
C LYS A 244 11.01 13.18 -25.58
N LEU A 245 11.32 14.45 -25.81
CA LEU A 245 12.41 15.16 -25.16
C LEU A 245 12.01 16.62 -24.97
N LYS A 246 11.96 17.11 -23.73
CA LYS A 246 11.56 18.48 -23.40
C LYS A 246 12.38 19.01 -22.23
N VAL A 247 12.67 20.30 -22.26
CA VAL A 247 13.17 21.04 -21.09
C VAL A 247 11.97 21.57 -20.31
N ILE A 248 11.91 21.26 -19.03
CA ILE A 248 10.81 21.66 -18.12
C ILE A 248 11.45 22.20 -16.84
N GLU A 249 11.21 23.47 -16.53
CA GLU A 249 11.71 24.14 -15.31
C GLU A 249 13.23 23.99 -15.05
N GLY A 250 14.03 23.89 -16.13
CA GLY A 250 15.48 23.73 -16.05
C GLY A 250 15.97 22.28 -15.95
N ASP A 251 15.08 21.31 -15.84
CA ASP A 251 15.38 19.89 -15.95
C ASP A 251 15.04 19.36 -17.37
N LEU A 252 15.62 18.25 -17.75
CA LEU A 252 15.37 17.60 -19.03
C LEU A 252 14.49 16.36 -18.83
N ALA A 253 13.26 16.39 -19.35
CA ALA A 253 12.35 15.25 -19.34
C ALA A 253 12.44 14.50 -20.67
N LEU A 254 12.69 13.20 -20.61
CA LEU A 254 12.79 12.34 -21.80
C LEU A 254 12.02 11.03 -21.63
N THR A 255 11.54 10.51 -22.77
CA THR A 255 10.90 9.19 -22.84
C THR A 255 11.63 8.37 -23.91
N LEU A 256 12.28 7.31 -23.49
CA LEU A 256 13.04 6.41 -24.36
C LEU A 256 12.12 5.42 -25.08
N LEU A 257 12.60 4.87 -26.19
CA LEU A 257 11.92 3.76 -26.87
C LEU A 257 12.04 2.46 -26.07
N LYS A 258 13.20 2.24 -25.43
CA LYS A 258 13.49 1.03 -24.65
C LYS A 258 14.23 1.39 -23.37
N ARG A 259 13.87 0.76 -22.26
CA ARG A 259 14.52 0.96 -20.95
C ARG A 259 16.03 0.65 -20.99
N LYS A 260 16.45 -0.33 -21.80
CA LYS A 260 17.86 -0.71 -21.96
C LYS A 260 18.73 0.39 -22.57
N ASP A 261 18.13 1.43 -23.15
CA ASP A 261 18.84 2.54 -23.75
C ASP A 261 19.18 3.64 -22.72
N ALA A 262 18.69 3.53 -21.48
CA ALA A 262 18.97 4.51 -20.44
C ALA A 262 20.47 4.72 -20.13
N PRO A 263 21.35 3.70 -20.11
CA PRO A 263 22.79 3.91 -19.95
C PRO A 263 23.44 4.73 -21.07
N GLU A 264 22.91 4.70 -22.28
CA GLU A 264 23.46 5.46 -23.43
C GLU A 264 23.24 6.97 -23.25
N VAL A 265 22.17 7.37 -22.54
CA VAL A 265 21.92 8.76 -22.17
C VAL A 265 23.12 9.34 -21.41
N ALA A 266 23.58 8.63 -20.37
CA ALA A 266 24.72 9.06 -19.58
C ALA A 266 26.01 9.12 -20.40
N LYS A 267 26.25 8.14 -21.28
CA LYS A 267 27.45 8.12 -22.15
C LYS A 267 27.48 9.32 -23.10
N ILE A 268 26.35 9.63 -23.74
CA ILE A 268 26.25 10.79 -24.67
C ILE A 268 26.54 12.09 -23.92
N LEU A 269 25.95 12.28 -22.73
CA LEU A 269 26.17 13.49 -21.94
C LEU A 269 27.64 13.66 -21.53
N VAL A 270 28.30 12.59 -21.09
CA VAL A 270 29.72 12.60 -20.75
C VAL A 270 30.60 12.90 -21.96
N GLN A 271 30.33 12.32 -23.13
CA GLN A 271 31.07 12.57 -24.37
C GLN A 271 30.97 14.04 -24.84
N GLU A 272 29.83 14.67 -24.60
CA GLU A 272 29.58 16.07 -24.92
C GLU A 272 30.05 17.07 -23.83
N GLY A 273 30.67 16.54 -22.76
CA GLY A 273 31.19 17.36 -21.65
C GLY A 273 30.07 18.02 -20.83
N ILE A 274 28.94 17.34 -20.67
CA ILE A 274 27.79 17.82 -19.92
C ILE A 274 27.73 17.03 -18.60
N ASP A 275 27.78 17.75 -17.47
CA ASP A 275 27.66 17.13 -16.16
C ASP A 275 26.21 16.72 -15.90
N MET A 276 26.02 15.48 -15.48
CA MET A 276 24.72 14.95 -15.04
C MET A 276 24.71 14.83 -13.53
N TYR A 277 23.85 15.62 -12.89
CA TYR A 277 23.71 15.64 -11.43
C TYR A 277 22.72 14.60 -10.90
N GLU A 278 21.67 14.32 -11.69
CA GLU A 278 20.63 13.38 -11.33
C GLU A 278 19.99 12.78 -12.59
N MET A 279 19.65 11.48 -12.53
CA MET A 279 18.74 10.83 -13.49
C MET A 279 17.77 9.97 -12.70
N ARG A 280 16.48 10.28 -12.74
CA ARG A 280 15.42 9.54 -12.06
C ARG A 280 14.30 9.14 -13.00
N GLY A 281 13.76 7.94 -12.79
CA GLY A 281 12.54 7.51 -13.46
C GLY A 281 11.36 8.41 -13.04
N SER A 282 10.55 8.84 -13.98
CA SER A 282 9.40 9.72 -13.71
C SER A 282 8.07 9.00 -13.63
N GLY A 283 8.00 7.71 -13.97
CA GLY A 283 6.75 6.95 -13.93
C GLY A 283 6.28 6.62 -12.51
N THR A 284 5.01 6.88 -12.21
CA THR A 284 4.36 6.64 -10.91
C THR A 284 3.42 5.44 -10.97
N MET A 285 3.08 4.87 -9.81
CA MET A 285 2.06 3.81 -9.73
C MET A 285 0.65 4.34 -10.01
N GLU A 286 0.43 5.64 -9.85
CA GLU A 286 -0.83 6.31 -10.24
C GLU A 286 -1.00 6.27 -11.75
N GLU A 287 0.05 6.64 -12.51
CA GLU A 287 0.04 6.55 -13.98
C GLU A 287 -0.15 5.11 -14.47
N VAL A 288 0.45 4.12 -13.77
CA VAL A 288 0.22 2.70 -14.07
C VAL A 288 -1.25 2.36 -13.89
N PHE A 289 -1.84 2.76 -12.77
CA PHE A 289 -3.24 2.47 -12.49
C PHE A 289 -4.19 3.13 -13.52
N GLU A 290 -3.97 4.41 -13.84
CA GLU A 290 -4.77 5.14 -14.84
C GLU A 290 -4.76 4.42 -16.19
N ARG A 291 -3.57 4.09 -16.72
CA ARG A 291 -3.47 3.38 -18.01
C ARG A 291 -4.17 2.02 -18.03
N ILE A 292 -4.09 1.28 -16.93
CA ILE A 292 -4.76 -0.03 -16.85
C ILE A 292 -6.27 0.15 -16.75
N ALA A 293 -6.75 1.14 -15.98
CA ALA A 293 -8.17 1.40 -15.77
C ALA A 293 -8.87 1.93 -17.04
N ASP A 294 -8.16 2.74 -17.84
CA ASP A 294 -8.66 3.30 -19.11
C ASP A 294 -8.64 2.29 -20.26
N GLY A 295 -8.12 1.10 -20.04
CA GLY A 295 -8.07 0.04 -21.06
C GLY A 295 -7.00 0.26 -22.15
N GLU A 296 -6.06 1.17 -21.96
CA GLU A 296 -4.94 1.43 -22.87
C GLU A 296 -3.84 0.35 -22.82
N ALA A 297 -4.06 -0.72 -22.05
CA ALA A 297 -3.14 -1.83 -21.92
C ALA A 297 -3.47 -2.92 -22.96
N SER A 298 -3.04 -2.72 -24.20
CA SER A 298 -3.02 -3.74 -25.23
C SER A 298 -1.61 -3.89 -25.82
#